data_46e1c4ba7dcaab4f9746e184a1a47368
#
_entry.id   46e1c4ba7dcaab4f9746e184a1a47368
#
_cell.length_a   1.000
_cell.length_b   1.000
_cell.length_c   1.000
_cell.angle_alpha   90.00
_cell.angle_beta   90.00
_cell.angle_gamma   90.00
#
_symmetry.space_group_name_H-M   'P 1'
#
loop_
_entity.id
_entity.type
_entity.pdbx_description
1 polymer ?
#
loop_
_entity_poly.entity_id
_entity_poly.type
_entity_poly.pdbx_seq_one_letter_code
_entity_poly.pdbx_strand_id
1 'polypeptide(L)'
;MPEEYVRRIASVLESLPAVTRERAWVGLRWKVRGRTVAHVFGGEDQLFRVTFRGEPDEVTAFEHLGDPYFRCGWGHDAIGMLLDDTTDWEEVAALLTDSYCLRAPEQLAERVERPVPPSA
;
A
#
# COMPACT_ATOMS: atom_id res chain seq x y z
N MET A 1 -9.11 -1.38 -14.82
CA MET A 1 -8.37 -1.89 -13.64
C MET A 1 -9.03 -3.18 -13.16
N PRO A 2 -8.28 -4.23 -12.89
CA PRO A 2 -8.86 -5.49 -12.45
C PRO A 2 -9.58 -5.34 -11.11
N GLU A 3 -10.85 -5.69 -11.10
CA GLU A 3 -11.67 -5.62 -9.88
C GLU A 3 -11.11 -6.48 -8.76
N GLU A 4 -10.48 -7.61 -9.10
CA GLU A 4 -9.90 -8.50 -8.12
C GLU A 4 -8.81 -7.84 -7.29
N TYR A 5 -7.94 -7.05 -7.94
CA TYR A 5 -6.86 -6.35 -7.24
C TYR A 5 -7.44 -5.30 -6.30
N VAL A 6 -8.40 -4.52 -6.77
CA VAL A 6 -9.07 -3.50 -5.96
C VAL A 6 -9.77 -4.15 -4.77
N ARG A 7 -10.46 -5.27 -5.00
CA ARG A 7 -11.19 -5.99 -3.95
C ARG A 7 -10.26 -6.52 -2.86
N ARG A 8 -9.12 -7.08 -3.26
CA ARG A 8 -8.13 -7.60 -2.31
C ARG A 8 -7.53 -6.48 -1.46
N ILE A 9 -7.19 -5.37 -2.08
CA ILE A 9 -6.65 -4.20 -1.37
C ILE A 9 -7.71 -3.60 -0.44
N ALA A 10 -8.93 -3.43 -0.94
CA ALA A 10 -10.03 -2.92 -0.14
C ALA A 10 -10.34 -3.81 1.06
N SER A 11 -10.29 -5.13 0.87
CA SER A 11 -10.51 -6.10 1.95
C SER A 11 -9.57 -5.88 3.13
N VAL A 12 -8.32 -5.53 2.85
CA VAL A 12 -7.34 -5.23 3.90
C VAL A 12 -7.61 -3.86 4.50
N LEU A 13 -7.63 -2.82 3.68
CA LEU A 13 -7.63 -1.44 4.15
C LEU A 13 -8.97 -1.01 4.75
N GLU A 14 -10.08 -1.44 4.17
CA GLU A 14 -11.40 -1.02 4.66
C GLU A 14 -11.83 -1.77 5.92
N SER A 15 -11.06 -2.77 6.35
CA SER A 15 -11.23 -3.40 7.65
C SER A 15 -10.53 -2.61 8.77
N LEU A 16 -9.67 -1.66 8.42
CA LEU A 16 -8.90 -0.88 9.38
C LEU A 16 -9.68 0.35 9.86
N PRO A 17 -9.46 0.78 11.13
CA PRO A 17 -10.25 1.88 11.70
C PRO A 17 -10.12 3.20 10.93
N ALA A 18 -11.26 3.83 10.64
CA ALA A 18 -11.36 5.17 10.06
C ALA A 18 -10.78 5.31 8.64
N VAL A 19 -10.59 4.21 7.95
CA VAL A 19 -10.13 4.27 6.54
C VAL A 19 -11.30 4.63 5.63
N THR A 20 -11.04 5.55 4.71
CA THR A 20 -11.99 5.96 3.68
C THR A 20 -11.35 5.75 2.31
N ARG A 21 -12.20 5.45 1.33
CA ARG A 21 -11.78 5.30 -0.07
C ARG A 21 -12.31 6.47 -0.87
N GLU A 22 -11.47 7.00 -1.77
CA GLU A 22 -11.91 8.05 -2.69
C GLU A 22 -11.29 7.84 -4.07
N ARG A 23 -11.91 8.48 -5.07
CA ARG A 23 -11.32 8.53 -6.40
C ARG A 23 -10.14 9.48 -6.39
N ALA A 24 -9.01 9.03 -6.93
CA ALA A 24 -7.87 9.87 -7.20
C ALA A 24 -7.95 10.40 -8.64
N TRP A 25 -7.05 11.32 -8.99
CA TRP A 25 -6.91 11.75 -10.38
C TRP A 25 -6.74 10.56 -11.32
N VAL A 26 -5.93 9.58 -10.88
CA VAL A 26 -5.77 8.29 -11.55
C VAL A 26 -5.98 7.22 -10.50
N GLY A 27 -6.94 6.31 -10.72
CA GLY A 27 -7.19 5.18 -9.84
C GLY A 27 -7.95 5.52 -8.56
N LEU A 28 -7.65 4.78 -7.51
CA LEU A 28 -8.31 4.89 -6.20
C LEU A 28 -7.27 5.03 -5.12
N ARG A 29 -7.60 5.78 -4.07
CA ARG A 29 -6.74 5.87 -2.90
C ARG A 29 -7.52 5.67 -1.61
N TRP A 30 -6.82 5.16 -0.62
CA TRP A 30 -7.36 4.96 0.72
C TRP A 30 -6.63 5.88 1.67
N LYS A 31 -7.40 6.53 2.54
CA LYS A 31 -6.89 7.54 3.47
C LYS A 31 -7.33 7.25 4.88
N VAL A 32 -6.55 7.69 5.85
CA VAL A 32 -6.92 7.73 7.26
C VAL A 32 -6.66 9.14 7.77
N ARG A 33 -7.70 9.77 8.31
CA ARG A 33 -7.61 11.14 8.85
C ARG A 33 -6.96 12.12 7.85
N GLY A 34 -7.32 12.00 6.58
CA GLY A 34 -6.83 12.88 5.52
C GLY A 34 -5.46 12.54 4.95
N ARG A 35 -4.79 11.52 5.48
CA ARG A 35 -3.47 11.09 4.99
C ARG A 35 -3.59 9.86 4.10
N THR A 36 -2.93 9.89 2.96
CA THR A 36 -2.95 8.75 2.03
C THR A 36 -2.17 7.58 2.60
N VAL A 37 -2.84 6.43 2.68
CA VAL A 37 -2.24 5.16 3.10
C VAL A 37 -1.77 4.38 1.89
N ALA A 38 -2.60 4.30 0.86
CA ALA A 38 -2.31 3.53 -0.34
C ALA A 38 -3.04 4.12 -1.53
N HIS A 39 -2.48 3.88 -2.71
CA HIS A 39 -3.04 4.33 -3.98
C HIS A 39 -2.86 3.22 -5.00
N VAL A 40 -3.92 2.84 -5.70
CA VAL A 40 -3.84 1.83 -6.77
C VAL A 40 -4.20 2.48 -8.08
N PHE A 41 -3.43 2.19 -9.12
CA PHE A 41 -3.66 2.77 -10.45
C PHE A 41 -3.09 1.89 -11.55
N GLY A 42 -3.65 2.06 -12.76
CA GLY A 42 -3.12 1.44 -13.96
C GLY A 42 -2.28 2.44 -14.75
N GLY A 43 -1.24 1.98 -15.41
CA GLY A 43 -0.41 2.80 -16.28
C GLY A 43 -0.79 2.62 -17.75
N GLU A 44 -0.21 3.46 -18.61
CA GLU A 44 -0.39 3.34 -20.06
C GLU A 44 0.20 2.02 -20.59
N ASP A 45 1.14 1.45 -19.85
CA ASP A 45 1.74 0.16 -20.17
C ASP A 45 0.84 -1.02 -19.81
N GLN A 46 -0.40 -0.77 -19.37
CA GLN A 46 -1.38 -1.78 -18.97
C GLN A 46 -0.99 -2.55 -17.70
N LEU A 47 0.01 -2.09 -16.97
CA LEU A 47 0.41 -2.66 -15.70
C LEU A 47 -0.33 -1.97 -14.55
N PHE A 48 -0.60 -2.73 -13.49
CA PHE A 48 -1.26 -2.20 -12.30
C PHE A 48 -0.28 -2.07 -11.16
N ARG A 49 -0.45 -1.03 -10.37
CA ARG A 49 0.48 -0.68 -9.31
C ARG A 49 -0.28 -0.30 -8.04
N VAL A 50 0.29 -0.65 -6.91
CA VAL A 50 -0.15 -0.12 -5.62
C VAL A 50 1.03 0.64 -5.01
N THR A 51 0.75 1.77 -4.39
CA THR A 51 1.75 2.51 -3.61
C THR A 51 1.39 2.45 -2.15
N PHE A 52 2.39 2.47 -1.30
CA PHE A 52 2.23 2.46 0.14
C PHE A 52 3.38 3.24 0.78
N ARG A 53 3.32 3.44 2.08
CA ARG A 53 4.31 4.25 2.79
C ARG A 53 5.25 3.37 3.59
N GLY A 54 6.50 3.79 3.68
CA GLY A 54 7.52 3.13 4.48
C GLY A 54 8.45 4.16 5.08
N GLU A 55 9.27 3.74 6.03
CA GLU A 55 10.30 4.59 6.57
C GLU A 55 11.46 4.72 5.58
N PRO A 56 12.29 5.78 5.67
CA PRO A 56 13.33 6.03 4.66
C PRO A 56 14.27 4.86 4.40
N ASP A 57 14.66 4.12 5.43
CA ASP A 57 15.50 2.94 5.27
C ASP A 57 14.77 1.79 4.59
N GLU A 58 13.46 1.66 4.81
CA GLU A 58 12.63 0.68 4.12
C GLU A 58 12.51 1.03 2.63
N VAL A 59 12.31 2.30 2.30
CA VAL A 59 12.25 2.74 0.90
C VAL A 59 13.53 2.37 0.17
N THR A 60 14.67 2.65 0.80
CA THR A 60 15.97 2.31 0.23
C THR A 60 16.13 0.80 0.04
N ALA A 61 15.71 0.01 1.02
CA ALA A 61 15.79 -1.44 0.94
C ALA A 61 14.95 -1.99 -0.22
N PHE A 62 13.72 -1.51 -0.37
CA PHE A 62 12.84 -1.95 -1.47
C PHE A 62 13.40 -1.54 -2.83
N GLU A 63 13.97 -0.34 -2.93
CA GLU A 63 14.61 0.11 -4.17
C GLU A 63 15.75 -0.83 -4.58
N HIS A 64 16.54 -1.28 -3.61
CA HIS A 64 17.64 -2.23 -3.86
C HIS A 64 17.14 -3.62 -4.26
N LEU A 65 15.99 -4.04 -3.75
CA LEU A 65 15.41 -5.33 -4.14
C LEU A 65 15.01 -5.35 -5.62
N GLY A 66 14.61 -4.20 -6.18
CA GLY A 66 14.13 -4.13 -7.54
C GLY A 66 12.74 -4.74 -7.70
N ASP A 67 12.39 -5.16 -8.93
CA ASP A 67 11.06 -5.68 -9.23
C ASP A 67 10.59 -6.72 -8.21
N PRO A 68 9.32 -6.67 -7.81
CA PRO A 68 8.23 -5.81 -8.28
C PRO A 68 8.19 -4.42 -7.65
N TYR A 69 9.16 -4.06 -6.82
CA TYR A 69 9.19 -2.80 -6.09
C TYR A 69 9.88 -1.71 -6.89
N PHE A 70 9.43 -0.48 -6.69
CA PHE A 70 10.08 0.69 -7.28
C PHE A 70 9.85 1.90 -6.39
N ARG A 71 10.76 2.88 -6.50
CA ARG A 71 10.65 4.13 -5.76
C ARG A 71 9.66 5.04 -6.48
N CYS A 72 8.72 5.61 -5.72
CA CYS A 72 7.78 6.58 -6.26
C CYS A 72 8.39 7.98 -6.26
N GLY A 73 8.11 8.74 -7.33
CA GLY A 73 8.66 10.07 -7.48
C GLY A 73 7.98 11.15 -6.63
N TRP A 74 6.86 10.83 -6.00
CA TRP A 74 6.08 11.81 -5.24
C TRP A 74 6.24 11.62 -3.72
N GLY A 75 7.43 11.87 -3.25
CA GLY A 75 7.75 11.80 -1.83
C GLY A 75 8.86 10.79 -1.55
N HIS A 76 9.54 10.97 -0.42
CA HIS A 76 10.65 10.10 -0.05
C HIS A 76 10.23 8.92 0.83
N ASP A 77 8.96 8.82 1.14
CA ASP A 77 8.41 7.73 1.94
C ASP A 77 7.46 6.83 1.14
N ALA A 78 7.35 7.03 -0.17
CA ALA A 78 6.43 6.28 -1.02
C ALA A 78 7.15 5.17 -1.80
N ILE A 79 6.62 3.97 -1.70
CA ILE A 79 7.10 2.79 -2.40
C ILE A 79 5.99 2.29 -3.31
N GLY A 80 6.33 1.89 -4.53
CA GLY A 80 5.41 1.27 -5.45
C GLY A 80 5.70 -0.21 -5.62
N MET A 81 4.67 -0.95 -5.97
CA MET A 81 4.76 -2.38 -6.25
C MET A 81 3.89 -2.72 -7.44
N LEU A 82 4.46 -3.41 -8.41
CA LEU A 82 3.72 -3.95 -9.54
C LEU A 82 2.86 -5.13 -9.10
N LEU A 83 1.62 -5.15 -9.57
CA LEU A 83 0.67 -6.23 -9.27
C LEU A 83 0.45 -7.08 -10.51
N ASP A 84 0.55 -8.39 -10.35
CA ASP A 84 0.30 -9.35 -11.42
C ASP A 84 -0.13 -10.70 -10.85
N ASP A 85 -0.14 -11.73 -11.69
CA ASP A 85 -0.58 -13.06 -11.28
C ASP A 85 0.32 -13.71 -10.23
N THR A 86 1.56 -13.22 -10.09
CA THR A 86 2.53 -13.77 -9.15
C THR A 86 2.57 -13.01 -7.83
N THR A 87 1.74 -11.98 -7.67
CA THR A 87 1.71 -11.15 -6.46
C THR A 87 1.42 -11.98 -5.22
N ASP A 88 2.26 -11.81 -4.20
CA ASP A 88 2.04 -12.40 -2.89
C ASP A 88 1.11 -11.48 -2.09
N TRP A 89 -0.15 -11.86 -2.01
CA TRP A 89 -1.16 -11.02 -1.36
C TRP A 89 -1.04 -10.98 0.17
N GLU A 90 -0.39 -11.96 0.77
CA GLU A 90 -0.09 -11.89 2.22
C GLU A 90 0.95 -10.82 2.49
N GLU A 91 1.95 -10.72 1.62
CA GLU A 91 2.94 -9.65 1.70
C GLU A 91 2.30 -8.29 1.48
N VAL A 92 1.43 -8.16 0.47
CA VAL A 92 0.71 -6.91 0.21
C VAL A 92 -0.10 -6.50 1.44
N ALA A 93 -0.81 -7.43 2.05
CA ALA A 93 -1.59 -7.15 3.26
C ALA A 93 -0.72 -6.63 4.40
N ALA A 94 0.44 -7.21 4.61
CA ALA A 94 1.38 -6.77 5.64
C ALA A 94 1.91 -5.37 5.34
N LEU A 95 2.30 -5.10 4.10
CA LEU A 95 2.82 -3.80 3.68
C LEU A 95 1.77 -2.70 3.81
N LEU A 96 0.53 -2.99 3.42
CA LEU A 96 -0.56 -2.03 3.52
C LEU A 96 -0.91 -1.74 4.99
N THR A 97 -0.89 -2.74 5.84
CA THR A 97 -1.15 -2.59 7.27
C THR A 97 -0.07 -1.73 7.92
N ASP A 98 1.19 -1.97 7.58
CA ASP A 98 2.31 -1.14 8.07
C ASP A 98 2.20 0.29 7.60
N SER A 99 1.81 0.49 6.33
CA SER A 99 1.58 1.83 5.77
C SER A 99 0.49 2.57 6.55
N TYR A 100 -0.60 1.88 6.86
CA TYR A 100 -1.66 2.43 7.70
C TYR A 100 -1.12 2.88 9.06
N CYS A 101 -0.33 2.03 9.71
CA CYS A 101 0.21 2.34 11.04
C CYS A 101 1.17 3.53 11.03
N LEU A 102 1.85 3.79 9.91
CA LEU A 102 2.69 4.98 9.75
C LEU A 102 1.86 6.25 9.57
N ARG A 103 0.68 6.14 8.96
CA ARG A 103 -0.16 7.31 8.64
C ARG A 103 -1.22 7.60 9.67
N ALA A 104 -1.72 6.58 10.36
CA ALA A 104 -2.78 6.73 11.33
C ALA A 104 -2.28 7.39 12.61
N PRO A 105 -3.16 8.13 13.31
CA PRO A 105 -2.87 8.55 14.68
C PRO A 105 -2.54 7.33 15.54
N GLU A 106 -1.65 7.51 16.51
CA GLU A 106 -1.19 6.43 17.39
C GLU A 106 -2.35 5.65 18.02
N GLN A 107 -3.39 6.34 18.43
CA GLN A 107 -4.58 5.72 19.04
C GLN A 107 -5.25 4.72 18.12
N LEU A 108 -5.29 5.01 16.82
CA LEU A 108 -5.86 4.09 15.85
C LEU A 108 -4.90 2.97 15.49
N ALA A 109 -3.62 3.29 15.35
CA ALA A 109 -2.60 2.29 15.03
C ALA A 109 -2.48 1.22 16.11
N GLU A 110 -2.65 1.59 17.37
CA GLU A 110 -2.60 0.66 18.50
C GLU A 110 -3.71 -0.40 18.47
N ARG A 111 -4.80 -0.12 17.77
CA ARG A 111 -5.92 -1.06 17.63
C ARG A 111 -5.67 -2.14 16.60
N VAL A 112 -4.60 -1.99 15.82
CA VAL A 112 -4.35 -2.86 14.67
C VAL A 112 -3.32 -3.92 15.03
N GLU A 113 -3.69 -5.18 14.83
CA GLU A 113 -2.77 -6.29 14.96
C GLU A 113 -1.97 -6.39 13.67
N ARG A 114 -0.66 -6.17 13.76
CA ARG A 114 0.21 -6.23 12.59
C ARG A 114 0.51 -7.68 12.22
N PRO A 115 0.38 -8.06 10.94
CA PRO A 115 0.77 -9.39 10.50
C PRO A 115 2.25 -9.63 10.73
N VAL A 116 2.59 -10.86 11.14
CA VAL A 116 4.00 -11.25 11.28
C VAL A 116 4.57 -11.45 9.88
N PRO A 117 5.74 -10.83 9.57
CA PRO A 117 6.34 -11.01 8.24
C PRO A 117 6.64 -12.49 7.97
N PRO A 118 6.33 -12.99 6.76
CA PRO A 118 6.56 -14.40 6.43
C PRO A 118 8.01 -14.85 6.51
N SER A 119 8.93 -13.90 6.43
CA SER A 119 10.36 -14.16 6.45
C SER A 119 10.96 -14.18 7.85
N ALA A 120 10.16 -14.00 8.86
CA ALA A 120 10.66 -13.98 10.23
C ALA A 120 11.08 -15.36 10.71
#